data_450628c0147c7b16b374a36bbc97eef7
#
_entry.id   450628c0147c7b16b374a36bbc97eef7
#
_cell.length_a   1.000
_cell.length_b   1.000
_cell.length_c   1.000
_cell.angle_alpha   90.00
_cell.angle_beta   90.00
_cell.angle_gamma   90.00
#
_symmetry.space_group_name_H-M   'P 1'
#
loop_
_entity.id
_entity.type
_entity.pdbx_description
1 polymer ?
#
loop_
_entity_poly.entity_id
_entity_poly.type
_entity_poly.pdbx_seq_one_letter_code
_entity_poly.pdbx_strand_id
1 'polypeptide(L)'
;MKKSTDLNSLKEVAGCLLYTDVHRVENYPFLVKHPFTDSAFAAIAKNPEKVTENKVINILESESNLNRWREYVAERIDSAESADEIYSRITKPYRLTFMKYAGQYLSEKDFAEMLCSAWITSENPNSDVNVSQSELLRMFRSADKSLLMTAEERKRLDELDDPVTVYRGVTPYNAKSVKAMSWTLDYEKALWFAKRFDSDGTVYTAEIEKSHILALFDGRDESEIVVEPAYLLNIEEYEEENIGFLLT
;
A
#
# COMPACT_ATOMS: atom_id res chain seq x y z
N MET A 1 0.15 -10.19 19.20
CA MET A 1 -0.93 -9.28 18.75
C MET A 1 -2.22 -9.56 19.51
N LYS A 2 -3.25 -8.70 19.39
CA LYS A 2 -4.52 -8.85 20.13
C LYS A 2 -5.44 -9.87 19.45
N LYS A 3 -6.21 -10.63 20.24
CA LYS A 3 -7.24 -11.54 19.69
C LYS A 3 -8.47 -10.81 19.13
N SER A 4 -8.74 -9.60 19.59
CA SER A 4 -9.81 -8.73 19.12
C SER A 4 -9.30 -7.30 18.93
N THR A 5 -9.84 -6.63 17.94
CA THR A 5 -9.55 -5.24 17.65
C THR A 5 -10.11 -4.32 18.72
N ASP A 6 -9.32 -3.33 19.12
CA ASP A 6 -9.72 -2.25 20.01
C ASP A 6 -10.30 -1.10 19.17
N LEU A 7 -11.60 -1.20 18.93
CA LEU A 7 -12.30 -0.28 18.03
C LEU A 7 -12.28 1.18 18.56
N ASN A 8 -12.29 1.37 19.89
CA ASN A 8 -12.26 2.72 20.46
C ASN A 8 -10.93 3.40 20.16
N SER A 9 -9.80 2.72 20.40
CA SER A 9 -8.48 3.26 20.06
C SER A 9 -8.32 3.48 18.56
N LEU A 10 -8.93 2.67 17.69
CA LEU A 10 -8.93 2.91 16.25
C LEU A 10 -9.69 4.18 15.88
N LYS A 11 -10.85 4.43 16.49
CA LYS A 11 -11.63 5.68 16.30
C LYS A 11 -10.82 6.89 16.73
N GLU A 12 -10.08 6.81 17.83
CA GLU A 12 -9.19 7.89 18.26
C GLU A 12 -8.08 8.17 17.26
N VAL A 13 -7.39 7.12 16.74
CA VAL A 13 -6.37 7.28 15.69
C VAL A 13 -6.97 7.88 14.43
N ALA A 14 -8.13 7.40 13.99
CA ALA A 14 -8.82 7.93 12.82
C ALA A 14 -9.23 9.40 13.03
N GLY A 15 -9.70 9.76 14.22
CA GLY A 15 -10.01 11.12 14.62
C GLY A 15 -8.77 12.04 14.54
N CYS A 16 -7.62 11.59 15.06
CA CYS A 16 -6.37 12.35 14.94
C CYS A 16 -5.98 12.59 13.47
N LEU A 17 -6.11 11.57 12.61
CA LEU A 17 -5.84 11.69 11.18
C LEU A 17 -6.83 12.62 10.46
N LEU A 18 -8.08 12.67 10.91
CA LEU A 18 -9.11 13.55 10.34
C LEU A 18 -8.80 15.03 10.54
N TYR A 19 -8.12 15.38 11.62
CA TYR A 19 -7.80 16.78 11.94
C TYR A 19 -6.41 17.20 11.44
N THR A 20 -5.76 16.39 10.61
CA THR A 20 -4.55 16.81 9.87
C THR A 20 -4.90 17.88 8.81
N ASP A 21 -3.87 18.54 8.29
CA ASP A 21 -4.07 19.58 7.28
C ASP A 21 -4.50 18.99 5.93
N VAL A 22 -5.40 19.69 5.23
CA VAL A 22 -5.78 19.39 3.86
C VAL A 22 -4.83 20.11 2.92
N HIS A 23 -3.98 19.35 2.22
CA HIS A 23 -2.99 19.92 1.30
C HIS A 23 -3.54 19.94 -0.14
N ARG A 24 -3.50 21.11 -0.80
CA ARG A 24 -3.83 21.22 -2.21
C ARG A 24 -2.78 20.53 -3.07
N VAL A 25 -3.22 19.87 -4.15
CA VAL A 25 -2.32 19.37 -5.17
C VAL A 25 -2.02 20.49 -6.15
N GLU A 26 -0.72 20.78 -6.36
CA GLU A 26 -0.28 21.82 -7.28
C GLU A 26 -0.80 21.54 -8.70
N ASN A 27 -1.26 22.58 -9.41
CA ASN A 27 -1.86 22.50 -10.75
C ASN A 27 -3.18 21.70 -10.87
N TYR A 28 -3.71 21.16 -9.77
CA TYR A 28 -4.97 20.41 -9.77
C TYR A 28 -5.92 20.97 -8.71
N PRO A 29 -6.72 22.03 -9.02
CA PRO A 29 -7.49 22.77 -8.03
C PRO A 29 -8.58 21.95 -7.32
N PHE A 30 -8.94 20.79 -7.90
CA PHE A 30 -9.98 19.91 -7.34
C PHE A 30 -9.41 18.74 -6.53
N LEU A 31 -8.08 18.52 -6.57
CA LEU A 31 -7.43 17.46 -5.85
C LEU A 31 -6.78 17.97 -4.57
N VAL A 32 -6.89 17.15 -3.53
CA VAL A 32 -6.22 17.37 -2.24
C VAL A 32 -5.53 16.11 -1.77
N LYS A 33 -4.60 16.27 -0.83
CA LYS A 33 -3.95 15.17 -0.12
C LYS A 33 -4.42 15.21 1.33
N HIS A 34 -5.21 14.22 1.72
CA HIS A 34 -5.69 14.07 3.09
C HIS A 34 -6.10 12.61 3.36
N PRO A 35 -5.94 12.07 4.59
CA PRO A 35 -6.30 10.69 4.91
C PRO A 35 -7.74 10.29 4.58
N PHE A 36 -8.69 11.23 4.57
CA PHE A 36 -10.12 10.93 4.35
C PHE A 36 -10.70 11.49 3.06
N THR A 37 -9.92 12.15 2.24
CA THR A 37 -10.37 12.65 0.92
C THR A 37 -9.20 12.93 0.00
N ASP A 38 -9.38 12.69 -1.28
CA ASP A 38 -8.50 13.12 -2.38
C ASP A 38 -9.12 14.25 -3.20
N SER A 39 -10.35 14.67 -2.85
CA SER A 39 -11.13 15.70 -3.54
C SER A 39 -11.39 16.90 -2.65
N ALA A 40 -11.30 18.10 -3.25
CA ALA A 40 -11.76 19.34 -2.63
C ALA A 40 -13.31 19.40 -2.48
N PHE A 41 -14.04 18.53 -3.17
CA PHE A 41 -15.50 18.48 -3.11
C PHE A 41 -15.96 17.26 -2.32
N ALA A 42 -16.78 17.49 -1.33
CA ALA A 42 -17.36 16.45 -0.49
C ALA A 42 -18.89 16.47 -0.57
N ALA A 43 -19.48 15.29 -0.78
CA ALA A 43 -20.92 15.11 -0.65
C ALA A 43 -21.27 14.87 0.82
N ILE A 44 -22.03 15.77 1.42
CA ILE A 44 -22.53 15.63 2.80
C ILE A 44 -24.01 15.29 2.75
N ALA A 45 -24.34 14.06 3.14
CA ALA A 45 -25.73 13.63 3.25
C ALA A 45 -26.29 14.06 4.61
N LYS A 46 -27.43 14.75 4.62
CA LYS A 46 -28.19 14.98 5.85
C LYS A 46 -28.91 13.73 6.34
N ASN A 47 -29.28 12.83 5.42
CA ASN A 47 -29.92 11.56 5.70
C ASN A 47 -29.39 10.51 4.72
N PRO A 48 -28.72 9.41 5.19
CA PRO A 48 -28.20 8.35 4.33
C PRO A 48 -29.26 7.72 3.41
N GLU A 49 -30.51 7.71 3.84
CA GLU A 49 -31.64 7.11 3.09
C GLU A 49 -32.19 8.05 1.99
N LYS A 50 -31.81 9.33 2.00
CA LYS A 50 -32.29 10.33 1.03
C LYS A 50 -31.15 10.89 0.20
N VAL A 51 -30.71 10.11 -0.79
CA VAL A 51 -29.63 10.47 -1.74
C VAL A 51 -29.89 11.82 -2.45
N THR A 52 -31.13 12.23 -2.58
CA THR A 52 -31.56 13.49 -3.25
C THR A 52 -31.28 14.76 -2.42
N GLU A 53 -30.90 14.63 -1.14
CA GLU A 53 -30.59 15.76 -0.27
C GLU A 53 -29.09 15.97 -0.05
N ASN A 54 -28.24 15.27 -0.81
CA ASN A 54 -26.81 15.44 -0.72
C ASN A 54 -26.40 16.84 -1.18
N LYS A 55 -25.82 17.61 -0.27
CA LYS A 55 -25.21 18.89 -0.59
C LYS A 55 -23.72 18.66 -0.86
N VAL A 56 -23.28 18.94 -2.08
CA VAL A 56 -21.85 19.01 -2.39
C VAL A 56 -21.32 20.35 -1.88
N ILE A 57 -20.26 20.29 -1.11
CA ILE A 57 -19.53 21.47 -0.61
C ILE A 57 -18.08 21.42 -1.06
N ASN A 58 -17.49 22.61 -1.26
CA ASN A 58 -16.04 22.73 -1.45
C ASN A 58 -15.39 22.97 -0.07
N ILE A 59 -14.63 22.00 0.41
CA ILE A 59 -13.98 22.04 1.73
C ILE A 59 -12.84 23.06 1.82
N LEU A 60 -12.36 23.56 0.66
CA LEU A 60 -11.32 24.59 0.59
C LEU A 60 -11.87 26.01 0.47
N GLU A 61 -13.17 26.16 0.34
CA GLU A 61 -13.83 27.47 0.14
C GLU A 61 -13.90 28.29 1.43
N SER A 62 -14.14 27.63 2.56
CA SER A 62 -14.21 28.28 3.87
C SER A 62 -13.92 27.30 5.00
N GLU A 63 -13.47 27.84 6.13
CA GLU A 63 -13.30 27.07 7.38
C GLU A 63 -14.61 26.41 7.83
N SER A 64 -15.75 27.09 7.63
CA SER A 64 -17.09 26.54 7.91
C SER A 64 -17.36 25.27 7.10
N ASN A 65 -17.03 25.26 5.80
CA ASN A 65 -17.21 24.07 4.96
C ASN A 65 -16.28 22.94 5.38
N LEU A 66 -15.02 23.25 5.70
CA LEU A 66 -14.05 22.27 6.19
C LEU A 66 -14.54 21.64 7.50
N ASN A 67 -15.01 22.44 8.45
CA ASN A 67 -15.50 21.94 9.74
C ASN A 67 -16.76 21.08 9.57
N ARG A 68 -17.69 21.47 8.71
CA ARG A 68 -18.88 20.65 8.40
C ARG A 68 -18.52 19.30 7.79
N TRP A 69 -17.52 19.26 6.91
CA TRP A 69 -17.02 18.01 6.37
C TRP A 69 -16.36 17.15 7.46
N ARG A 70 -15.54 17.75 8.31
CA ARG A 70 -14.91 17.04 9.45
C ARG A 70 -15.95 16.46 10.40
N GLU A 71 -16.96 17.23 10.77
CA GLU A 71 -18.08 16.75 11.60
C GLU A 71 -18.78 15.54 10.95
N TYR A 72 -19.07 15.64 9.66
CA TYR A 72 -19.70 14.56 8.92
C TYR A 72 -18.85 13.29 8.86
N VAL A 73 -17.53 13.39 8.69
CA VAL A 73 -16.62 12.23 8.70
C VAL A 73 -16.45 11.70 10.13
N ALA A 74 -16.36 12.56 11.14
CA ALA A 74 -16.27 12.17 12.55
C ALA A 74 -17.47 11.32 12.98
N GLU A 75 -18.71 11.76 12.66
CA GLU A 75 -19.93 10.97 12.93
C GLU A 75 -19.85 9.55 12.33
N ARG A 76 -19.24 9.40 11.16
CA ARG A 76 -19.06 8.09 10.50
C ARG A 76 -17.97 7.25 11.12
N ILE A 77 -16.91 7.88 11.64
CA ILE A 77 -15.89 7.18 12.41
C ILE A 77 -16.51 6.70 13.74
N ASP A 78 -17.24 7.55 14.40
CA ASP A 78 -17.88 7.24 15.69
C ASP A 78 -18.94 6.15 15.60
N SER A 79 -19.70 6.15 14.49
CA SER A 79 -20.72 5.13 14.24
C SER A 79 -20.19 3.82 13.68
N ALA A 80 -18.90 3.73 13.34
CA ALA A 80 -18.32 2.50 12.79
C ALA A 80 -18.39 1.35 13.81
N GLU A 81 -18.79 0.17 13.33
CA GLU A 81 -18.95 -1.05 14.13
C GLU A 81 -17.78 -2.03 13.91
N SER A 82 -16.93 -1.78 12.91
CA SER A 82 -15.78 -2.62 12.59
C SER A 82 -14.55 -1.80 12.20
N ALA A 83 -13.38 -2.46 12.28
CA ALA A 83 -12.13 -1.87 11.79
C ALA A 83 -12.17 -1.59 10.29
N ASP A 84 -12.79 -2.48 9.50
CA ASP A 84 -12.92 -2.34 8.04
C ASP A 84 -13.74 -1.11 7.65
N GLU A 85 -14.79 -0.78 8.39
CA GLU A 85 -15.56 0.43 8.15
C GLU A 85 -14.74 1.71 8.32
N ILE A 86 -13.80 1.75 9.27
CA ILE A 86 -12.87 2.86 9.45
C ILE A 86 -11.82 2.85 8.33
N TYR A 87 -11.18 1.70 8.11
CA TYR A 87 -10.12 1.54 7.13
C TYR A 87 -10.57 1.84 5.70
N SER A 88 -11.77 1.43 5.30
CA SER A 88 -12.32 1.68 3.98
C SER A 88 -12.49 3.17 3.65
N ARG A 89 -12.56 4.04 4.68
CA ARG A 89 -12.64 5.50 4.53
C ARG A 89 -11.28 6.15 4.36
N ILE A 90 -10.18 5.43 4.67
CA ILE A 90 -8.83 5.93 4.49
C ILE A 90 -8.46 5.86 3.01
N THR A 91 -8.05 6.99 2.46
CA THR A 91 -7.59 7.07 1.07
C THR A 91 -6.33 6.23 0.86
N LYS A 92 -6.18 5.63 -0.33
CA LYS A 92 -5.09 4.68 -0.63
C LYS A 92 -3.70 5.18 -0.23
N PRO A 93 -3.30 6.44 -0.52
CA PRO A 93 -1.97 6.94 -0.15
C PRO A 93 -1.70 7.00 1.36
N TYR A 94 -2.74 6.94 2.20
CA TYR A 94 -2.59 7.04 3.65
C TYR A 94 -2.87 5.72 4.40
N ARG A 95 -3.13 4.63 3.69
CA ARG A 95 -3.40 3.33 4.32
C ARG A 95 -2.21 2.79 5.10
N LEU A 96 -0.99 2.89 4.56
CA LEU A 96 0.23 2.52 5.30
C LEU A 96 0.46 3.44 6.49
N THR A 97 0.18 4.74 6.35
CA THR A 97 0.21 5.69 7.47
C THR A 97 -0.79 5.29 8.56
N PHE A 98 -2.01 4.92 8.18
CA PHE A 98 -3.00 4.41 9.14
C PHE A 98 -2.48 3.16 9.84
N MET A 99 -1.95 2.18 9.11
CA MET A 99 -1.37 0.95 9.68
C MET A 99 -0.25 1.24 10.69
N LYS A 100 0.59 2.24 10.43
CA LYS A 100 1.67 2.66 11.33
C LYS A 100 1.16 3.04 12.72
N TYR A 101 0.06 3.78 12.80
CA TYR A 101 -0.49 4.27 14.07
C TYR A 101 -1.55 3.36 14.67
N ALA A 102 -2.37 2.73 13.83
CA ALA A 102 -3.50 1.90 14.23
C ALA A 102 -3.13 0.44 14.46
N GLY A 103 -2.06 -0.07 13.85
CA GLY A 103 -1.73 -1.51 13.81
C GLY A 103 -1.65 -2.18 15.17
N GLN A 104 -1.17 -1.46 16.21
CA GLN A 104 -1.10 -1.99 17.58
C GLN A 104 -2.47 -2.26 18.24
N TYR A 105 -3.54 -1.71 17.68
CA TYR A 105 -4.92 -1.84 18.18
C TYR A 105 -5.74 -2.86 17.40
N LEU A 106 -5.24 -3.36 16.29
CA LEU A 106 -5.89 -4.35 15.43
C LEU A 106 -5.75 -5.77 15.99
N SER A 107 -6.74 -6.62 15.72
CA SER A 107 -6.60 -8.07 15.86
C SER A 107 -5.54 -8.59 14.88
N GLU A 108 -5.02 -9.79 15.12
CA GLU A 108 -4.07 -10.43 14.19
C GLU A 108 -4.65 -10.54 12.78
N LYS A 109 -5.93 -10.87 12.68
CA LYS A 109 -6.63 -10.97 11.40
C LYS A 109 -6.75 -9.62 10.72
N ASP A 110 -7.35 -8.64 11.39
CA ASP A 110 -7.56 -7.30 10.80
C ASP A 110 -6.23 -6.66 10.41
N PHE A 111 -5.19 -6.87 11.22
CA PHE A 111 -3.84 -6.35 10.94
C PHE A 111 -3.28 -6.94 9.64
N ALA A 112 -3.33 -8.26 9.47
CA ALA A 112 -2.79 -8.93 8.29
C ALA A 112 -3.57 -8.58 7.02
N GLU A 113 -4.92 -8.62 7.07
CA GLU A 113 -5.79 -8.29 5.94
C GLU A 113 -5.62 -6.81 5.50
N MET A 114 -5.55 -5.89 6.46
CA MET A 114 -5.37 -4.47 6.16
C MET A 114 -3.95 -4.15 5.69
N LEU A 115 -2.92 -4.81 6.22
CA LEU A 115 -1.54 -4.65 5.76
C LEU A 115 -1.40 -5.12 4.30
N CYS A 116 -1.94 -6.29 3.98
CA CYS A 116 -2.00 -6.81 2.61
C CYS A 116 -2.70 -5.79 1.68
N SER A 117 -3.91 -5.34 2.07
CA SER A 117 -4.67 -4.35 1.29
C SER A 117 -3.92 -3.02 1.15
N ALA A 118 -3.29 -2.52 2.22
CA ALA A 118 -2.52 -1.28 2.19
C ALA A 118 -1.33 -1.37 1.24
N TRP A 119 -0.61 -2.49 1.27
CA TRP A 119 0.53 -2.75 0.40
C TRP A 119 0.12 -2.83 -1.06
N ILE A 120 -0.81 -3.74 -1.40
CA ILE A 120 -1.25 -3.98 -2.78
C ILE A 120 -1.88 -2.73 -3.41
N THR A 121 -2.60 -1.91 -2.63
CA THR A 121 -3.28 -0.72 -3.16
C THR A 121 -2.40 0.53 -3.19
N SER A 122 -1.21 0.49 -2.60
CA SER A 122 -0.24 1.59 -2.68
C SER A 122 0.47 1.57 -4.05
N GLU A 123 0.60 2.73 -4.69
CA GLU A 123 1.31 2.84 -5.96
C GLU A 123 2.84 2.73 -5.80
N ASN A 124 3.37 3.15 -4.66
CA ASN A 124 4.80 3.12 -4.39
C ASN A 124 5.07 2.91 -2.88
N PRO A 125 4.77 1.71 -2.35
CA PRO A 125 4.91 1.45 -0.92
C PRO A 125 6.36 1.56 -0.42
N ASN A 126 7.33 1.32 -1.29
CA ASN A 126 8.76 1.42 -0.95
C ASN A 126 9.25 2.87 -0.72
N SER A 127 8.49 3.86 -1.13
CA SER A 127 8.83 5.29 -1.03
C SER A 127 7.73 6.10 -0.35
N ASP A 128 6.96 5.48 0.55
CA ASP A 128 5.97 6.18 1.35
C ASP A 128 6.65 7.27 2.19
N VAL A 129 6.09 8.48 2.15
CA VAL A 129 6.70 9.64 2.83
C VAL A 129 6.51 9.62 4.34
N ASN A 130 5.53 8.86 4.84
CA ASN A 130 5.15 8.79 6.24
C ASN A 130 5.61 7.51 6.93
N VAL A 131 5.96 6.48 6.15
CA VAL A 131 6.30 5.14 6.66
C VAL A 131 7.65 4.71 6.11
N SER A 132 8.62 4.59 6.98
CA SER A 132 9.97 4.16 6.62
C SER A 132 10.02 2.66 6.27
N GLN A 133 11.02 2.25 5.49
CA GLN A 133 11.25 0.84 5.17
C GLN A 133 11.41 -0.02 6.44
N SER A 134 12.05 0.50 7.49
CA SER A 134 12.19 -0.22 8.76
C SER A 134 10.85 -0.44 9.49
N GLU A 135 9.91 0.49 9.35
CA GLU A 135 8.55 0.34 9.89
C GLU A 135 7.75 -0.67 9.07
N LEU A 136 7.85 -0.64 7.75
CA LEU A 136 7.24 -1.65 6.87
C LEU A 136 7.76 -3.05 7.19
N LEU A 137 9.08 -3.23 7.28
CA LEU A 137 9.69 -4.50 7.66
C LEU A 137 9.15 -5.02 9.00
N ARG A 138 9.04 -4.13 10.00
CA ARG A 138 8.47 -4.50 11.31
C ARG A 138 7.02 -4.94 11.19
N MET A 139 6.19 -4.25 10.38
CA MET A 139 4.81 -4.63 10.16
C MET A 139 4.72 -6.02 9.52
N PHE A 140 5.45 -6.26 8.43
CA PHE A 140 5.43 -7.55 7.73
C PHE A 140 5.95 -8.69 8.61
N ARG A 141 7.03 -8.48 9.37
CA ARG A 141 7.56 -9.48 10.31
C ARG A 141 6.60 -9.82 11.44
N SER A 142 5.75 -8.87 11.84
CA SER A 142 4.76 -9.08 12.91
C SER A 142 3.44 -9.66 12.42
N ALA A 143 3.17 -9.63 11.11
CA ALA A 143 1.97 -10.21 10.53
C ALA A 143 2.03 -11.75 10.53
N ASP A 144 0.90 -12.38 10.80
CA ASP A 144 0.74 -13.82 10.59
C ASP A 144 0.68 -14.11 9.08
N LYS A 145 1.69 -14.82 8.56
CA LYS A 145 1.77 -15.17 7.14
C LYS A 145 0.55 -15.94 6.65
N SER A 146 -0.10 -16.71 7.53
CA SER A 146 -1.29 -17.49 7.18
C SER A 146 -2.54 -16.62 6.96
N LEU A 147 -2.56 -15.42 7.55
CA LEU A 147 -3.62 -14.44 7.40
C LEU A 147 -3.26 -13.36 6.38
N LEU A 148 -1.96 -13.14 6.15
CA LEU A 148 -1.44 -12.14 5.21
C LEU A 148 -1.58 -12.58 3.75
N MET A 149 -1.41 -13.87 3.49
CA MET A 149 -1.46 -14.49 2.17
C MET A 149 -2.62 -15.48 2.06
N THR A 150 -3.17 -15.63 0.85
CA THR A 150 -4.12 -16.71 0.54
C THR A 150 -3.45 -18.09 0.66
N ALA A 151 -4.25 -19.15 0.69
CA ALA A 151 -3.73 -20.51 0.73
C ALA A 151 -2.94 -20.86 -0.56
N GLU A 152 -3.39 -20.34 -1.70
CA GLU A 152 -2.77 -20.50 -3.00
C GLU A 152 -1.41 -19.80 -3.05
N GLU A 153 -1.33 -18.56 -2.58
CA GLU A 153 -0.07 -17.79 -2.52
C GLU A 153 0.96 -18.47 -1.61
N ARG A 154 0.54 -18.96 -0.44
CA ARG A 154 1.44 -19.71 0.45
C ARG A 154 1.95 -20.99 -0.20
N LYS A 155 1.04 -21.77 -0.82
CA LYS A 155 1.42 -22.99 -1.52
C LYS A 155 2.42 -22.69 -2.63
N ARG A 156 2.16 -21.66 -3.44
CA ARG A 156 3.08 -21.24 -4.49
C ARG A 156 4.46 -20.85 -3.93
N LEU A 157 4.50 -20.11 -2.83
CA LEU A 157 5.75 -19.75 -2.16
C LEU A 157 6.51 -20.99 -1.67
N ASP A 158 5.81 -21.98 -1.11
CA ASP A 158 6.43 -23.23 -0.62
C ASP A 158 7.01 -24.08 -1.77
N GLU A 159 6.42 -24.01 -2.96
CA GLU A 159 6.85 -24.77 -4.16
C GLU A 159 8.02 -24.11 -4.91
N LEU A 160 8.41 -22.87 -4.60
CA LEU A 160 9.57 -22.22 -5.23
C LEU A 160 10.88 -22.93 -4.85
N ASP A 161 11.89 -22.80 -5.69
CA ASP A 161 13.27 -23.19 -5.38
C ASP A 161 13.83 -22.36 -4.21
N ASP A 162 14.94 -22.80 -3.62
CA ASP A 162 15.65 -22.07 -2.57
C ASP A 162 17.15 -22.08 -2.85
N PRO A 163 17.79 -20.93 -3.15
CA PRO A 163 17.25 -19.58 -3.19
C PRO A 163 16.29 -19.31 -4.35
N VAL A 164 15.41 -18.30 -4.17
CA VAL A 164 14.48 -17.83 -5.18
C VAL A 164 15.13 -16.75 -6.03
N THR A 165 15.06 -16.86 -7.35
CA THR A 165 15.44 -15.79 -8.27
C THR A 165 14.28 -14.80 -8.39
N VAL A 166 14.58 -13.50 -8.22
CA VAL A 166 13.61 -12.41 -8.27
C VAL A 166 14.08 -11.30 -9.20
N TYR A 167 13.13 -10.59 -9.79
CA TYR A 167 13.37 -9.50 -10.74
C TYR A 167 12.79 -8.19 -10.24
N ARG A 168 13.38 -7.06 -10.64
CA ARG A 168 12.88 -5.73 -10.33
C ARG A 168 13.14 -4.75 -11.46
N GLY A 169 12.06 -4.15 -11.98
CA GLY A 169 12.14 -3.03 -12.90
C GLY A 169 12.45 -1.72 -12.15
N VAL A 170 13.50 -1.06 -12.56
CA VAL A 170 13.97 0.20 -11.98
C VAL A 170 13.98 1.28 -13.06
N THR A 171 13.30 2.38 -12.80
CA THR A 171 13.27 3.56 -13.68
C THR A 171 14.28 4.59 -13.19
N PRO A 172 14.65 5.61 -13.99
CA PRO A 172 15.49 6.72 -13.54
C PRO A 172 14.95 7.44 -12.30
N TYR A 173 13.63 7.42 -12.08
CA TYR A 173 12.98 8.05 -10.91
C TYR A 173 13.21 7.31 -9.61
N ASN A 174 13.41 5.98 -9.66
CA ASN A 174 13.64 5.15 -8.49
C ASN A 174 14.99 4.41 -8.51
N ALA A 175 15.92 4.82 -9.35
CA ALA A 175 17.25 4.22 -9.53
C ALA A 175 18.07 4.10 -8.24
N LYS A 176 17.81 4.97 -7.25
CA LYS A 176 18.47 4.91 -5.92
C LYS A 176 17.88 3.82 -5.00
N SER A 177 16.78 3.19 -5.40
CA SER A 177 16.01 2.23 -4.59
C SER A 177 16.03 0.82 -5.17
N VAL A 178 17.15 0.37 -5.74
CA VAL A 178 17.29 -1.01 -6.23
C VAL A 178 17.02 -2.00 -5.08
N LYS A 179 17.64 -1.78 -3.90
CA LYS A 179 17.38 -2.56 -2.68
C LYS A 179 16.06 -2.17 -2.00
N ALA A 180 14.94 -2.47 -2.66
CA ALA A 180 13.61 -2.26 -2.13
C ALA A 180 12.97 -3.57 -1.67
N MET A 181 11.83 -3.49 -1.00
CA MET A 181 11.11 -4.67 -0.49
C MET A 181 10.31 -5.39 -1.58
N SER A 182 9.88 -4.70 -2.65
CA SER A 182 9.02 -5.22 -3.71
C SER A 182 9.85 -5.72 -4.89
N TRP A 183 9.72 -6.98 -5.22
CA TRP A 183 10.30 -7.68 -6.35
C TRP A 183 9.22 -8.52 -7.03
N THR A 184 9.49 -9.13 -8.16
CA THR A 184 8.55 -10.04 -8.85
C THR A 184 9.28 -11.33 -9.25
N LEU A 185 8.51 -12.42 -9.36
CA LEU A 185 8.98 -13.69 -9.94
C LEU A 185 8.99 -13.67 -11.48
N ASP A 186 8.38 -12.66 -12.08
CA ASP A 186 8.13 -12.57 -13.52
C ASP A 186 9.01 -11.48 -14.15
N TYR A 187 9.94 -11.90 -15.02
CA TYR A 187 10.81 -11.00 -15.75
C TYR A 187 10.01 -10.01 -16.63
N GLU A 188 8.96 -10.45 -17.31
CA GLU A 188 8.17 -9.58 -18.18
C GLU A 188 7.46 -8.48 -17.38
N LYS A 189 7.02 -8.79 -16.17
CA LYS A 189 6.48 -7.78 -15.25
C LYS A 189 7.55 -6.78 -14.81
N ALA A 190 8.74 -7.25 -14.46
CA ALA A 190 9.86 -6.36 -14.14
C ALA A 190 10.22 -5.46 -15.33
N LEU A 191 10.26 -6.01 -16.54
CA LEU A 191 10.50 -5.26 -17.77
C LEU A 191 9.43 -4.20 -18.04
N TRP A 192 8.15 -4.57 -17.83
CA TRP A 192 7.05 -3.60 -17.93
C TRP A 192 7.20 -2.45 -16.94
N PHE A 193 7.58 -2.73 -15.68
CA PHE A 193 7.84 -1.69 -14.68
C PHE A 193 9.04 -0.81 -15.04
N ALA A 194 10.11 -1.37 -15.61
CA ALA A 194 11.28 -0.62 -16.06
C ALA A 194 10.96 0.35 -17.20
N LYS A 195 10.07 -0.06 -18.12
CA LYS A 195 9.65 0.72 -19.28
C LYS A 195 8.41 1.60 -19.03
N ARG A 196 7.87 1.58 -17.82
CA ARG A 196 6.68 2.37 -17.46
C ARG A 196 6.95 3.86 -17.65
N PHE A 197 5.94 4.59 -18.17
CA PHE A 197 6.01 6.03 -18.46
C PHE A 197 7.05 6.41 -19.53
N ASP A 198 7.23 5.57 -20.55
CA ASP A 198 8.22 5.74 -21.61
C ASP A 198 9.65 5.98 -21.04
N SER A 199 9.93 5.37 -19.89
CA SER A 199 11.24 5.48 -19.26
C SER A 199 12.23 4.46 -19.83
N ASP A 200 13.50 4.85 -19.87
CA ASP A 200 14.62 3.98 -20.21
C ASP A 200 15.18 3.37 -18.91
N GLY A 201 14.41 2.45 -18.36
CA GLY A 201 14.74 1.79 -17.10
C GLY A 201 15.43 0.46 -17.30
N THR A 202 15.98 -0.08 -16.21
CA THR A 202 16.77 -1.31 -16.17
C THR A 202 16.05 -2.37 -15.35
N VAL A 203 16.15 -3.63 -15.76
CA VAL A 203 15.74 -4.78 -14.94
C VAL A 203 16.94 -5.26 -14.14
N TYR A 204 16.76 -5.42 -12.84
CA TYR A 204 17.70 -6.07 -11.94
C TYR A 204 17.21 -7.47 -11.61
N THR A 205 18.14 -8.39 -11.46
CA THR A 205 17.91 -9.72 -10.88
C THR A 205 18.62 -9.82 -9.55
N ALA A 206 18.12 -10.70 -8.69
CA ALA A 206 18.74 -11.04 -7.41
C ALA A 206 18.29 -12.42 -6.95
N GLU A 207 18.98 -12.96 -5.97
CA GLU A 207 18.59 -14.18 -5.27
C GLU A 207 18.20 -13.86 -3.83
N ILE A 208 17.22 -14.60 -3.29
CA ILE A 208 16.75 -14.47 -1.91
C ILE A 208 16.39 -15.83 -1.34
N GLU A 209 16.87 -16.17 -0.14
CA GLU A 209 16.42 -17.35 0.57
C GLU A 209 14.96 -17.21 0.99
N LYS A 210 14.16 -18.29 0.87
CA LYS A 210 12.72 -18.27 1.24
C LYS A 210 12.48 -17.80 2.67
N SER A 211 13.40 -18.05 3.58
CA SER A 211 13.34 -17.60 4.97
C SER A 211 13.24 -16.08 5.12
N HIS A 212 13.74 -15.31 4.14
CA HIS A 212 13.73 -13.85 4.08
C HIS A 212 12.65 -13.26 3.16
N ILE A 213 11.74 -14.13 2.66
CA ILE A 213 10.54 -13.69 1.97
C ILE A 213 9.43 -13.46 2.99
N LEU A 214 8.89 -12.26 3.01
CA LEU A 214 7.86 -11.81 3.94
C LEU A 214 6.47 -12.17 3.44
N ALA A 215 6.22 -12.02 2.13
CA ALA A 215 4.96 -12.38 1.49
C ALA A 215 5.15 -12.62 -0.02
N LEU A 216 4.19 -13.35 -0.61
CA LEU A 216 3.94 -13.44 -2.03
C LEU A 216 2.51 -12.96 -2.28
N PHE A 217 2.32 -12.03 -3.23
CA PHE A 217 1.02 -11.50 -3.61
C PHE A 217 0.79 -11.66 -5.11
N ASP A 218 -0.32 -12.28 -5.46
CA ASP A 218 -0.71 -12.56 -6.86
C ASP A 218 -1.97 -11.78 -7.30
N GLY A 219 -2.55 -11.02 -6.37
CA GLY A 219 -3.86 -10.37 -6.55
C GLY A 219 -3.97 -9.37 -7.71
N ARG A 220 -2.83 -8.92 -8.31
CA ARG A 220 -2.78 -8.05 -9.49
C ARG A 220 -2.07 -8.71 -10.67
N ASP A 221 -1.92 -10.02 -10.64
CA ASP A 221 -1.17 -10.77 -11.64
C ASP A 221 0.29 -10.24 -11.80
N GLU A 222 0.88 -9.79 -10.69
CA GLU A 222 2.23 -9.23 -10.64
C GLU A 222 3.26 -10.21 -10.10
N SER A 223 2.82 -11.35 -9.55
CA SER A 223 3.68 -12.34 -8.86
C SER A 223 4.66 -11.66 -7.91
N GLU A 224 4.13 -10.68 -7.12
CA GLU A 224 4.95 -9.82 -6.28
C GLU A 224 5.51 -10.59 -5.08
N ILE A 225 6.82 -10.47 -4.88
CA ILE A 225 7.54 -10.98 -3.71
C ILE A 225 7.95 -9.81 -2.83
N VAL A 226 7.48 -9.81 -1.58
CA VAL A 226 7.93 -8.86 -0.56
C VAL A 226 9.07 -9.48 0.21
N VAL A 227 10.24 -8.87 0.14
CA VAL A 227 11.48 -9.42 0.70
C VAL A 227 12.07 -8.54 1.80
N GLU A 228 12.99 -9.09 2.56
CA GLU A 228 13.93 -8.35 3.41
C GLU A 228 15.14 -7.88 2.59
N PRO A 229 15.24 -6.60 2.21
CA PRO A 229 16.26 -6.15 1.25
C PRO A 229 17.71 -6.36 1.69
N ALA A 230 17.94 -6.50 3.00
CA ALA A 230 19.27 -6.75 3.56
C ALA A 230 19.84 -8.14 3.19
N TYR A 231 18.96 -9.07 2.81
CA TYR A 231 19.31 -10.46 2.50
C TYR A 231 19.27 -10.78 0.99
N LEU A 232 19.08 -9.77 0.14
CA LEU A 232 19.22 -9.93 -1.30
C LEU A 232 20.68 -10.18 -1.65
N LEU A 233 20.92 -11.25 -2.39
CA LEU A 233 22.24 -11.70 -2.86
C LEU A 233 22.35 -11.48 -4.38
N ASN A 234 23.57 -11.35 -4.88
CA ASN A 234 23.89 -11.34 -6.31
C ASN A 234 23.02 -10.34 -7.11
N ILE A 235 22.83 -9.11 -6.56
CA ILE A 235 22.06 -8.09 -7.26
C ILE A 235 22.87 -7.58 -8.43
N GLU A 236 22.35 -7.78 -9.65
CA GLU A 236 23.00 -7.36 -10.89
C GLU A 236 21.97 -6.88 -11.92
N GLU A 237 22.43 -6.11 -12.89
CA GLU A 237 21.60 -5.77 -14.03
C GLU A 237 21.35 -7.02 -14.87
N TYR A 238 20.09 -7.28 -15.21
CA TYR A 238 19.74 -8.42 -16.03
C TYR A 238 20.00 -8.08 -17.51
N GLU A 239 21.02 -8.68 -18.07
CA GLU A 239 21.27 -8.67 -19.51
C GLU A 239 20.61 -9.89 -20.13
N GLU A 240 19.64 -9.69 -21.04
CA GLU A 240 19.17 -10.81 -21.89
C GLU A 240 20.40 -11.40 -22.57
N GLU A 241 20.75 -12.65 -22.27
CA GLU A 241 21.72 -13.38 -23.08
C GLU A 241 21.21 -13.31 -24.52
N ASN A 242 21.96 -12.60 -25.36
CA ASN A 242 21.81 -12.67 -26.82
C ASN A 242 22.03 -14.13 -27.19
N ILE A 243 20.95 -14.93 -27.23
CA ILE A 243 20.95 -16.22 -27.90
C ILE A 243 21.13 -15.87 -29.38
N GLY A 244 22.39 -15.60 -29.71
CA GLY A 244 22.81 -15.37 -31.08
C GLY A 244 22.31 -16.54 -31.90
N PHE A 245 21.45 -16.25 -32.85
CA PHE A 245 21.10 -17.13 -33.92
C PHE A 245 22.39 -17.63 -34.57
N LEU A 246 22.89 -18.77 -34.10
CA LEU A 246 23.76 -19.63 -34.88
C LEU A 246 22.88 -20.29 -35.95
N LEU A 247 22.50 -19.51 -36.97
CA LEU A 247 22.12 -20.01 -38.25
C LEU A 247 23.40 -20.10 -39.09
N THR A 248 24.00 -21.27 -39.11
CA THR A 248 24.84 -21.72 -40.21
C THR A 248 24.15 -22.82 -40.94
#